data_574469a21ca2df1f107427aae5d01047
#
_entry.id   574469a21ca2df1f107427aae5d01047
#
_cell.length_a   1.000
_cell.length_b   1.000
_cell.length_c   1.000
_cell.angle_alpha   90.00
_cell.angle_beta   90.00
_cell.angle_gamma   90.00
#
_symmetry.space_group_name_H-M   'P 1'
#
loop_
_entity.id
_entity.type
_entity.pdbx_description
1 polymer ?
#
loop_
_entity_poly.entity_id
_entity_poly.type
_entity_poly.pdbx_seq_one_letter_code
_entity_poly.pdbx_strand_id
1 'polypeptide(L)'
;MKGHFLRNLSNLRNAAATTILTCLAIFGSVANADVGPEQLEAVTTDLKSRIEAGKLSGAVVTVAQNGKVLMTEAMGYQNVEDQVPMQTDTIFRIFSMTKPVTGTALMMLWDEGKFKLDDPVEMHLPELAGMQVFASQNDDGSWETEPAEHAMTVRELMSHTGGLLYTPPLSQGPVAEAYAKAGVMDLTGTSLADSMPALKDIPLGYQPGTQWVYSISVDVQGYMVER
;
A
#
# COMPACT_ATOMS: atom_id res chain seq x y z
N MET A 1 -28.83 29.93 -51.82
CA MET A 1 -27.66 29.72 -50.95
C MET A 1 -27.96 29.04 -49.60
N LYS A 2 -29.18 28.64 -49.26
CA LYS A 2 -29.53 27.97 -47.98
C LYS A 2 -29.43 26.44 -47.95
N GLY A 3 -29.34 25.77 -49.11
CA GLY A 3 -29.38 24.31 -49.22
C GLY A 3 -28.03 23.59 -49.01
N HIS A 4 -26.88 24.26 -49.21
CA HIS A 4 -25.56 23.65 -49.07
C HIS A 4 -25.03 23.62 -47.64
N PHE A 5 -25.48 24.54 -46.80
CA PHE A 5 -25.03 24.65 -45.42
C PHE A 5 -25.57 23.52 -44.52
N LEU A 6 -26.85 23.13 -44.75
CA LEU A 6 -27.52 22.06 -43.95
C LEU A 6 -27.02 20.67 -44.31
N ARG A 7 -26.57 20.43 -45.53
CA ARG A 7 -25.99 19.13 -45.96
C ARG A 7 -24.63 18.86 -45.32
N ASN A 8 -23.81 19.91 -45.09
CA ASN A 8 -22.52 19.74 -44.44
C ASN A 8 -22.63 19.41 -42.93
N LEU A 9 -23.65 19.93 -42.24
CA LEU A 9 -23.86 19.68 -40.83
C LEU A 9 -24.34 18.22 -40.54
N SER A 10 -25.14 17.64 -41.44
CA SER A 10 -25.56 16.23 -41.30
C SER A 10 -24.39 15.27 -41.53
N ASN A 11 -23.49 15.55 -42.46
CA ASN A 11 -22.29 14.75 -42.71
C ASN A 11 -21.27 14.82 -41.57
N LEU A 12 -21.10 15.96 -40.90
CA LEU A 12 -20.24 16.11 -39.74
C LEU A 12 -20.81 15.36 -38.49
N ARG A 13 -22.11 15.40 -38.30
CA ARG A 13 -22.77 14.66 -37.20
C ARG A 13 -22.66 13.13 -37.39
N ASN A 14 -22.81 12.65 -38.61
CA ASN A 14 -22.68 11.22 -38.93
C ASN A 14 -21.21 10.77 -38.86
N ALA A 15 -20.24 11.56 -39.29
CA ALA A 15 -18.82 11.24 -39.14
C ALA A 15 -18.39 11.19 -37.68
N ALA A 16 -18.83 12.17 -36.86
CA ALA A 16 -18.54 12.18 -35.43
C ALA A 16 -19.16 10.99 -34.67
N ALA A 17 -20.42 10.63 -34.98
CA ALA A 17 -21.10 9.50 -34.40
C ALA A 17 -20.43 8.16 -34.78
N THR A 18 -19.98 8.01 -36.03
CA THR A 18 -19.26 6.80 -36.50
C THR A 18 -17.90 6.68 -35.83
N THR A 19 -17.16 7.79 -35.68
CA THR A 19 -15.85 7.78 -35.01
C THR A 19 -15.97 7.42 -33.53
N ILE A 20 -16.96 7.95 -32.81
CA ILE A 20 -17.21 7.62 -31.40
C ILE A 20 -17.61 6.15 -31.24
N LEU A 21 -18.46 5.61 -32.11
CA LEU A 21 -18.84 4.20 -32.06
C LEU A 21 -17.64 3.28 -32.34
N THR A 22 -16.76 3.64 -33.26
CA THR A 22 -15.56 2.84 -33.58
C THR A 22 -14.56 2.88 -32.43
N CYS A 23 -14.37 4.03 -31.77
CA CYS A 23 -13.52 4.11 -30.58
C CYS A 23 -14.07 3.30 -29.40
N LEU A 24 -15.39 3.32 -29.15
CA LEU A 24 -16.00 2.49 -28.11
C LEU A 24 -15.89 0.99 -28.42
N ALA A 25 -15.98 0.58 -29.68
CA ALA A 25 -15.82 -0.83 -30.07
C ALA A 25 -14.37 -1.33 -29.88
N ILE A 26 -13.36 -0.46 -30.07
CA ILE A 26 -11.95 -0.81 -29.87
C ILE A 26 -11.65 -0.97 -28.36
N PHE A 27 -12.21 -0.13 -27.50
CA PHE A 27 -12.03 -0.25 -26.04
C PHE A 27 -12.82 -1.42 -25.44
N GLY A 28 -13.94 -1.83 -26.03
CA GLY A 28 -14.75 -2.96 -25.56
C GLY A 28 -14.12 -4.33 -25.84
N SER A 29 -13.24 -4.44 -26.84
CA SER A 29 -12.64 -5.72 -27.23
C SER A 29 -11.34 -6.08 -26.50
N VAL A 30 -10.70 -5.13 -25.82
CA VAL A 30 -9.45 -5.38 -25.05
C VAL A 30 -9.77 -5.90 -23.64
N ALA A 31 -10.97 -5.64 -23.10
CA ALA A 31 -11.33 -6.00 -21.72
C ALA A 31 -11.72 -7.49 -21.52
N ASN A 32 -11.86 -8.27 -22.59
CA ASN A 32 -12.34 -9.67 -22.54
C ASN A 32 -11.44 -10.68 -23.26
N ALA A 33 -10.15 -10.39 -23.40
CA ALA A 33 -9.23 -11.41 -23.92
C ALA A 33 -9.03 -12.50 -22.85
N ASP A 34 -9.50 -13.71 -23.12
CA ASP A 34 -9.26 -14.85 -22.27
C ASP A 34 -7.76 -15.18 -22.25
N VAL A 35 -7.24 -15.45 -21.05
CA VAL A 35 -5.87 -15.92 -20.88
C VAL A 35 -5.80 -17.36 -21.36
N GLY A 36 -5.07 -17.58 -22.44
CA GLY A 36 -4.87 -18.91 -23.04
C GLY A 36 -3.62 -19.64 -22.49
N PRO A 37 -3.47 -20.91 -22.87
CA PRO A 37 -2.32 -21.72 -22.43
C PRO A 37 -0.96 -21.11 -22.79
N GLU A 38 -0.84 -20.46 -23.94
CA GLU A 38 0.41 -19.84 -24.42
C GLU A 38 0.87 -18.70 -23.48
N GLN A 39 -0.08 -17.85 -23.02
CA GLN A 39 0.23 -16.79 -22.08
C GLN A 39 0.65 -17.35 -20.70
N LEU A 40 -0.01 -18.44 -20.25
CA LEU A 40 0.36 -19.12 -19.00
C LEU A 40 1.75 -19.74 -19.08
N GLU A 41 2.09 -20.39 -20.19
CA GLU A 41 3.39 -20.98 -20.44
C GLU A 41 4.50 -19.90 -20.51
N ALA A 42 4.20 -18.74 -21.11
CA ALA A 42 5.14 -17.62 -21.17
C ALA A 42 5.54 -17.12 -19.77
N VAL A 43 4.58 -17.03 -18.84
CA VAL A 43 4.85 -16.61 -17.44
C VAL A 43 5.77 -17.61 -16.74
N THR A 44 5.48 -18.91 -16.85
CA THR A 44 6.30 -19.95 -16.20
C THR A 44 7.69 -20.06 -16.82
N THR A 45 7.80 -19.90 -18.14
CA THR A 45 9.08 -19.90 -18.87
C THR A 45 9.97 -18.74 -18.43
N ASP A 46 9.44 -17.52 -18.33
CA ASP A 46 10.21 -16.36 -17.85
C ASP A 46 10.71 -16.57 -16.41
N LEU A 47 9.84 -17.04 -15.51
CA LEU A 47 10.21 -17.30 -14.12
C LEU A 47 11.28 -18.38 -13.99
N LYS A 48 11.16 -19.51 -14.73
CA LYS A 48 12.17 -20.58 -14.77
C LYS A 48 13.52 -20.04 -15.24
N SER A 49 13.52 -19.24 -16.31
CA SER A 49 14.75 -18.61 -16.83
C SER A 49 15.44 -17.72 -15.80
N ARG A 50 14.68 -16.96 -15.00
CA ARG A 50 15.23 -16.12 -13.94
C ARG A 50 15.80 -16.93 -12.77
N ILE A 51 15.17 -18.05 -12.42
CA ILE A 51 15.64 -18.97 -11.40
C ILE A 51 16.94 -19.66 -11.86
N GLU A 52 16.98 -20.16 -13.09
CA GLU A 52 18.17 -20.78 -13.70
C GLU A 52 19.35 -19.80 -13.81
N ALA A 53 19.05 -18.52 -14.07
CA ALA A 53 20.04 -17.44 -14.07
C ALA A 53 20.48 -16.96 -12.67
N GLY A 54 19.98 -17.58 -11.59
CA GLY A 54 20.28 -17.21 -10.20
C GLY A 54 19.74 -15.85 -9.77
N LYS A 55 18.77 -15.27 -10.49
CA LYS A 55 18.14 -13.98 -10.16
C LYS A 55 17.03 -14.12 -9.12
N LEU A 56 16.44 -15.29 -9.00
CA LEU A 56 15.41 -15.67 -8.02
C LEU A 56 15.79 -17.03 -7.45
N SER A 57 15.55 -17.24 -6.16
CA SER A 57 15.69 -18.55 -5.52
C SER A 57 14.57 -19.50 -5.94
N GLY A 58 13.36 -19.00 -6.02
CA GLY A 58 12.15 -19.71 -6.41
C GLY A 58 10.97 -18.79 -6.49
N ALA A 59 9.84 -19.31 -6.93
CA ALA A 59 8.58 -18.57 -7.05
C ALA A 59 7.39 -19.50 -6.91
N VAL A 60 6.27 -18.93 -6.42
CA VAL A 60 4.93 -19.49 -6.61
C VAL A 60 4.15 -18.48 -7.42
N VAL A 61 3.53 -18.92 -8.51
CA VAL A 61 2.70 -18.09 -9.35
C VAL A 61 1.28 -18.66 -9.42
N THR A 62 0.30 -17.79 -9.22
CA THR A 62 -1.12 -18.10 -9.42
C THR A 62 -1.71 -17.10 -10.40
N VAL A 63 -2.34 -17.59 -11.45
CA VAL A 63 -3.10 -16.78 -12.40
C VAL A 63 -4.56 -17.11 -12.26
N ALA A 64 -5.38 -16.08 -12.10
CA ALA A 64 -6.83 -16.22 -12.01
C ALA A 64 -7.52 -15.25 -12.96
N GLN A 65 -8.65 -15.66 -13.55
CA GLN A 65 -9.51 -14.82 -14.39
C GLN A 65 -10.97 -15.09 -14.04
N ASN A 66 -11.76 -14.05 -13.90
CA ASN A 66 -13.21 -14.15 -13.62
C ASN A 66 -13.52 -15.03 -12.38
N GLY A 67 -12.70 -14.91 -11.32
CA GLY A 67 -12.85 -15.69 -10.09
C GLY A 67 -12.42 -17.16 -10.18
N LYS A 68 -11.91 -17.61 -11.33
CA LYS A 68 -11.41 -18.98 -11.54
C LYS A 68 -9.89 -18.99 -11.62
N VAL A 69 -9.27 -19.85 -10.82
CA VAL A 69 -7.82 -20.12 -10.93
C VAL A 69 -7.56 -20.88 -12.21
N LEU A 70 -6.71 -20.37 -13.07
CA LEU A 70 -6.31 -20.97 -14.34
C LEU A 70 -5.02 -21.78 -14.17
N MET A 71 -4.10 -21.32 -13.29
CA MET A 71 -2.82 -21.97 -13.05
C MET A 71 -2.35 -21.66 -11.63
N THR A 72 -1.72 -22.62 -10.98
CA THR A 72 -0.87 -22.42 -9.80
C THR A 72 0.34 -23.32 -9.94
N GLU A 73 1.55 -22.74 -9.98
CA GLU A 73 2.82 -23.46 -10.07
C GLU A 73 3.83 -22.96 -9.05
N ALA A 74 4.59 -23.90 -8.49
CA ALA A 74 5.77 -23.63 -7.65
C ALA A 74 7.02 -24.08 -8.40
N MET A 75 8.09 -23.28 -8.35
CA MET A 75 9.33 -23.57 -9.04
C MET A 75 10.54 -23.03 -8.27
N GLY A 76 11.70 -23.71 -8.41
CA GLY A 76 12.91 -23.40 -7.66
C GLY A 76 12.86 -23.84 -6.21
N TYR A 77 13.51 -23.09 -5.33
CA TYR A 77 13.73 -23.45 -3.93
C TYR A 77 13.20 -22.37 -2.99
N GLN A 78 12.60 -22.79 -1.88
CA GLN A 78 12.32 -21.89 -0.74
C GLN A 78 13.57 -21.67 0.12
N ASN A 79 14.47 -22.64 0.14
CA ASN A 79 15.81 -22.54 0.72
C ASN A 79 16.81 -23.13 -0.27
N VAL A 80 17.70 -22.28 -0.81
CA VAL A 80 18.69 -22.67 -1.81
C VAL A 80 19.84 -23.46 -1.15
N GLU A 81 20.25 -23.09 0.05
CA GLU A 81 21.38 -23.70 0.76
C GLU A 81 21.09 -25.16 1.08
N ASP A 82 19.91 -25.44 1.61
CA ASP A 82 19.44 -26.77 1.98
C ASP A 82 18.73 -27.50 0.83
N GLN A 83 18.64 -26.88 -0.35
CA GLN A 83 17.94 -27.39 -1.53
C GLN A 83 16.49 -27.79 -1.27
N VAL A 84 15.80 -27.09 -0.36
CA VAL A 84 14.37 -27.34 -0.05
C VAL A 84 13.53 -26.77 -1.18
N PRO A 85 12.78 -27.63 -1.92
CA PRO A 85 12.03 -27.17 -3.09
C PRO A 85 10.89 -26.24 -2.69
N MET A 86 10.55 -25.28 -3.56
CA MET A 86 9.36 -24.43 -3.43
C MET A 86 8.09 -25.29 -3.54
N GLN A 87 7.11 -24.99 -2.71
CA GLN A 87 5.79 -25.62 -2.71
C GLN A 87 4.71 -24.58 -2.91
N THR A 88 3.52 -24.98 -3.39
CA THR A 88 2.39 -24.06 -3.62
C THR A 88 1.82 -23.47 -2.32
N ASP A 89 2.11 -24.11 -1.18
CA ASP A 89 1.73 -23.69 0.17
C ASP A 89 2.89 -23.08 0.97
N THR A 90 4.03 -22.79 0.32
CA THR A 90 5.17 -22.13 0.98
C THR A 90 4.73 -20.77 1.54
N ILE A 91 5.10 -20.52 2.80
CA ILE A 91 4.80 -19.26 3.47
C ILE A 91 5.78 -18.17 3.02
N PHE A 92 5.24 -17.04 2.57
CA PHE A 92 6.01 -15.88 2.13
C PHE A 92 5.85 -14.71 3.09
N ARG A 93 6.94 -13.99 3.32
CA ARG A 93 6.89 -12.68 3.92
C ARG A 93 6.46 -11.69 2.83
N ILE A 94 5.22 -11.19 2.92
CA ILE A 94 4.61 -10.39 1.84
C ILE A 94 4.82 -8.88 2.00
N PHE A 95 5.54 -8.44 3.04
CA PHE A 95 5.87 -7.04 3.31
C PHE A 95 4.65 -6.10 3.15
N SER A 96 4.76 -5.05 2.34
CA SER A 96 3.71 -4.05 2.18
C SER A 96 2.39 -4.56 1.57
N MET A 97 2.38 -5.76 0.99
CA MET A 97 1.12 -6.42 0.63
C MET A 97 0.28 -6.82 1.85
N THR A 98 0.84 -6.77 3.06
CA THR A 98 0.11 -6.88 4.34
C THR A 98 -0.84 -5.69 4.57
N LYS A 99 -0.52 -4.50 4.04
CA LYS A 99 -1.29 -3.28 4.30
C LYS A 99 -2.77 -3.35 3.93
N PRO A 100 -3.16 -3.85 2.75
CA PRO A 100 -4.57 -4.04 2.43
C PRO A 100 -5.29 -4.99 3.41
N VAL A 101 -4.60 -6.02 3.92
CA VAL A 101 -5.18 -6.97 4.86
C VAL A 101 -5.45 -6.28 6.20
N THR A 102 -4.45 -5.56 6.75
CA THR A 102 -4.60 -4.78 7.98
C THR A 102 -5.67 -3.69 7.85
N GLY A 103 -5.65 -2.93 6.74
CA GLY A 103 -6.66 -1.90 6.47
C GLY A 103 -8.06 -2.49 6.36
N THR A 104 -8.23 -3.68 5.77
CA THR A 104 -9.52 -4.38 5.72
C THR A 104 -9.98 -4.78 7.13
N ALA A 105 -9.09 -5.31 7.97
CA ALA A 105 -9.42 -5.66 9.34
C ALA A 105 -9.90 -4.42 10.14
N LEU A 106 -9.21 -3.29 9.98
CA LEU A 106 -9.63 -2.03 10.60
C LEU A 106 -11.00 -1.57 10.06
N MET A 107 -11.25 -1.66 8.75
CA MET A 107 -12.53 -1.28 8.15
C MET A 107 -13.68 -2.21 8.56
N MET A 108 -13.43 -3.46 8.92
CA MET A 108 -14.46 -4.34 9.51
C MET A 108 -14.94 -3.79 10.87
N LEU A 109 -14.02 -3.27 11.69
CA LEU A 109 -14.37 -2.59 12.96
C LEU A 109 -15.14 -1.29 12.73
N TRP A 110 -14.84 -0.57 11.65
CA TRP A 110 -15.62 0.59 11.24
C TRP A 110 -17.05 0.22 10.83
N ASP A 111 -17.24 -0.85 10.07
CA ASP A 111 -18.57 -1.37 9.71
C ASP A 111 -19.38 -1.79 10.96
N GLU A 112 -18.70 -2.27 11.99
CA GLU A 112 -19.30 -2.57 13.30
C GLU A 112 -19.59 -1.31 14.14
N GLY A 113 -19.23 -0.12 13.66
CA GLY A 113 -19.44 1.15 14.36
C GLY A 113 -18.54 1.38 15.58
N LYS A 114 -17.39 0.68 15.66
CA LYS A 114 -16.45 0.79 16.79
C LYS A 114 -15.70 2.13 16.80
N PHE A 115 -15.54 2.78 15.64
CA PHE A 115 -14.94 4.09 15.50
C PHE A 115 -15.50 4.82 14.27
N LYS A 116 -15.20 6.13 14.17
CA LYS A 116 -15.45 6.96 12.98
C LYS A 116 -14.12 7.33 12.35
N LEU A 117 -14.13 7.54 11.03
CA LEU A 117 -12.90 7.93 10.31
C LEU A 117 -12.32 9.27 10.78
N ASP A 118 -13.18 10.18 11.26
CA ASP A 118 -12.77 11.49 11.75
C ASP A 118 -12.52 11.53 13.27
N ASP A 119 -12.59 10.37 13.96
CA ASP A 119 -12.16 10.28 15.36
C ASP A 119 -10.65 10.52 15.45
N PRO A 120 -10.18 11.27 16.47
CA PRO A 120 -8.75 11.32 16.80
C PRO A 120 -8.21 9.93 17.14
N VAL A 121 -7.05 9.57 16.61
CA VAL A 121 -6.39 8.27 16.92
C VAL A 121 -6.17 8.09 18.41
N GLU A 122 -5.88 9.16 19.14
CA GLU A 122 -5.66 9.16 20.59
C GLU A 122 -6.90 8.75 21.40
N MET A 123 -8.11 8.78 20.83
CA MET A 123 -9.30 8.22 21.50
C MET A 123 -9.23 6.70 21.64
N HIS A 124 -8.54 6.05 20.71
CA HIS A 124 -8.39 4.60 20.64
C HIS A 124 -7.01 4.14 21.14
N LEU A 125 -6.00 4.98 21.00
CA LEU A 125 -4.62 4.78 21.46
C LEU A 125 -4.20 5.96 22.36
N PRO A 126 -4.65 5.99 23.64
CA PRO A 126 -4.38 7.13 24.55
C PRO A 126 -2.89 7.41 24.78
N GLU A 127 -2.03 6.40 24.59
CA GLU A 127 -0.57 6.54 24.64
C GLU A 127 -0.01 7.46 23.56
N LEU A 128 -0.76 7.72 22.49
CA LEU A 128 -0.37 8.65 21.42
C LEU A 128 -1.04 10.03 21.58
N ALA A 129 -1.60 10.32 22.75
CA ALA A 129 -2.26 11.62 22.97
C ALA A 129 -1.25 12.77 23.03
N GLY A 130 -1.63 13.90 22.44
CA GLY A 130 -0.88 15.14 22.51
C GLY A 130 0.44 15.14 21.73
N MET A 131 0.59 14.29 20.71
CA MET A 131 1.78 14.28 19.85
C MET A 131 2.05 15.67 19.30
N GLN A 132 3.32 16.09 19.39
CA GLN A 132 3.83 17.35 18.85
C GLN A 132 4.37 17.14 17.44
N VAL A 133 4.55 18.24 16.70
CA VAL A 133 5.15 18.22 15.36
C VAL A 133 6.59 18.70 15.44
N PHE A 134 7.48 18.04 14.74
CA PHE A 134 8.89 18.38 14.65
C PHE A 134 9.09 19.76 13.98
N ALA A 135 9.81 20.65 14.64
CA ALA A 135 10.23 21.94 14.10
C ALA A 135 11.74 21.92 13.76
N SER A 136 12.58 21.57 14.73
CA SER A 136 14.03 21.43 14.53
C SER A 136 14.65 20.49 15.57
N GLN A 137 15.91 20.14 15.37
CA GLN A 137 16.72 19.42 16.37
C GLN A 137 17.90 20.29 16.80
N ASN A 138 18.09 20.39 18.11
CA ASN A 138 19.21 21.10 18.72
C ASN A 138 20.50 20.28 18.64
N ASP A 139 21.65 20.93 18.84
CA ASP A 139 22.98 20.29 18.83
C ASP A 139 23.14 19.19 19.88
N ASP A 140 22.39 19.26 20.99
CA ASP A 140 22.37 18.25 22.05
C ASP A 140 21.44 17.04 21.73
N GLY A 141 20.77 17.08 20.58
CA GLY A 141 19.85 16.04 20.13
C GLY A 141 18.42 16.17 20.65
N SER A 142 18.10 17.20 21.44
CA SER A 142 16.73 17.49 21.88
C SER A 142 15.89 18.03 20.73
N TRP A 143 14.55 17.88 20.85
CA TRP A 143 13.60 18.39 19.87
C TRP A 143 13.16 19.82 20.17
N GLU A 144 13.08 20.64 19.14
CA GLU A 144 12.16 21.76 19.10
C GLU A 144 10.90 21.29 18.39
N THR A 145 9.76 21.46 19.04
CA THR A 145 8.48 21.00 18.53
C THR A 145 7.46 22.14 18.57
N GLU A 146 6.46 22.01 17.75
CA GLU A 146 5.28 22.87 17.77
C GLU A 146 4.02 22.03 18.01
N PRO A 147 2.93 22.63 18.54
CA PRO A 147 1.68 21.93 18.67
C PRO A 147 1.15 21.46 17.31
N ALA A 148 0.56 20.24 17.26
CA ALA A 148 -0.23 19.84 16.11
C ALA A 148 -1.47 20.75 16.00
N GLU A 149 -1.82 21.18 14.78
CA GLU A 149 -3.01 22.00 14.53
C GLU A 149 -4.29 21.27 14.92
N HIS A 150 -4.26 19.94 14.81
CA HIS A 150 -5.29 19.03 15.33
C HIS A 150 -4.67 17.66 15.61
N ALA A 151 -5.33 16.85 16.43
CA ALA A 151 -4.93 15.48 16.66
C ALA A 151 -5.09 14.65 15.38
N MET A 152 -4.11 13.79 15.07
CA MET A 152 -4.17 12.87 13.92
C MET A 152 -5.46 12.06 13.95
N THR A 153 -6.24 12.10 12.88
CA THR A 153 -7.48 11.33 12.72
C THR A 153 -7.20 9.92 12.18
N VAL A 154 -8.15 9.00 12.38
CA VAL A 154 -8.08 7.66 11.78
C VAL A 154 -8.05 7.72 10.26
N ARG A 155 -8.76 8.68 9.64
CA ARG A 155 -8.71 8.93 8.20
C ARG A 155 -7.30 9.29 7.72
N GLU A 156 -6.61 10.17 8.40
CA GLU A 156 -5.24 10.60 8.09
C GLU A 156 -4.25 9.46 8.34
N LEU A 157 -4.46 8.67 9.39
CA LEU A 157 -3.69 7.46 9.63
C LEU A 157 -3.83 6.46 8.46
N MET A 158 -5.04 6.21 7.99
CA MET A 158 -5.31 5.27 6.89
C MET A 158 -4.81 5.78 5.53
N SER A 159 -4.74 7.09 5.33
CA SER A 159 -4.30 7.70 4.07
C SER A 159 -2.83 8.09 4.03
N HIS A 160 -2.03 7.76 5.04
CA HIS A 160 -0.62 8.20 5.17
C HIS A 160 -0.43 9.72 5.19
N THR A 161 -1.40 10.45 5.76
CA THR A 161 -1.33 11.91 5.91
C THR A 161 -1.26 12.36 7.37
N GLY A 162 -1.13 11.45 8.32
CA GLY A 162 -1.18 11.72 9.75
C GLY A 162 0.11 12.25 10.39
N GLY A 163 1.16 12.52 9.60
CA GLY A 163 2.42 13.05 10.14
C GLY A 163 3.45 12.00 10.51
N LEU A 164 3.11 10.72 10.43
CA LEU A 164 4.04 9.62 10.70
C LEU A 164 5.04 9.43 9.54
N LEU A 165 6.23 8.94 9.86
CA LEU A 165 7.29 8.62 8.90
C LEU A 165 7.60 7.12 8.88
N TYR A 166 8.58 6.73 8.08
CA TYR A 166 9.25 5.44 8.15
C TYR A 166 10.63 5.57 8.79
N THR A 167 11.28 4.45 9.05
CA THR A 167 12.71 4.40 9.39
C THR A 167 13.56 4.54 8.11
N PRO A 168 14.86 4.91 8.23
CA PRO A 168 15.78 4.83 7.10
C PRO A 168 15.85 3.41 6.49
N PRO A 169 16.02 3.25 5.17
CA PRO A 169 16.25 4.32 4.18
C PRO A 169 14.97 4.92 3.56
N LEU A 170 13.77 4.47 3.96
CA LEU A 170 12.50 4.91 3.35
C LEU A 170 12.13 6.35 3.72
N SER A 171 12.43 6.77 4.95
CA SER A 171 12.41 8.17 5.36
C SER A 171 13.80 8.58 5.85
N GLN A 172 14.08 9.87 5.88
CA GLN A 172 15.36 10.43 6.31
C GLN A 172 15.14 11.54 7.35
N GLY A 173 16.22 11.91 8.03
CA GLY A 173 16.21 12.96 9.02
C GLY A 173 15.97 12.46 10.45
N PRO A 174 16.04 13.40 11.43
CA PRO A 174 16.15 13.04 12.84
C PRO A 174 14.97 12.24 13.39
N VAL A 175 13.74 12.52 12.94
CA VAL A 175 12.53 11.78 13.36
C VAL A 175 12.59 10.33 12.87
N ALA A 176 12.99 10.10 11.60
CA ALA A 176 13.13 8.76 11.03
C ALA A 176 14.22 7.94 11.75
N GLU A 177 15.33 8.58 12.10
CA GLU A 177 16.42 7.98 12.87
C GLU A 177 15.97 7.64 14.29
N ALA A 178 15.15 8.50 14.92
CA ALA A 178 14.58 8.23 16.22
C ALA A 178 13.66 7.00 16.22
N TYR A 179 12.86 6.81 15.17
CA TYR A 179 12.06 5.60 14.99
C TYR A 179 12.94 4.34 14.95
N ALA A 180 14.03 4.38 14.18
CA ALA A 180 14.95 3.25 14.10
C ALA A 180 15.60 2.95 15.46
N LYS A 181 16.04 4.00 16.18
CA LYS A 181 16.64 3.88 17.51
C LYS A 181 15.66 3.35 18.56
N ALA A 182 14.39 3.72 18.45
CA ALA A 182 13.31 3.23 19.34
C ALA A 182 12.80 1.82 18.98
N GLY A 183 13.31 1.20 17.92
CA GLY A 183 12.88 -0.13 17.49
C GLY A 183 11.46 -0.20 16.93
N VAL A 184 10.90 0.93 16.49
CA VAL A 184 9.51 1.02 16.02
C VAL A 184 9.22 0.10 14.82
N MET A 185 10.27 -0.28 14.07
CA MET A 185 10.18 -1.22 12.95
C MET A 185 11.11 -2.42 13.13
N ASP A 186 11.22 -2.92 14.34
CA ASP A 186 11.97 -4.16 14.56
C ASP A 186 11.20 -5.36 13.99
N LEU A 187 11.70 -5.88 12.88
CA LEU A 187 11.13 -7.05 12.21
C LEU A 187 11.56 -8.38 12.84
N THR A 188 12.30 -8.36 13.96
CA THR A 188 12.92 -9.55 14.56
C THR A 188 12.11 -10.17 15.70
N GLY A 189 10.92 -9.65 16.01
CA GLY A 189 10.01 -10.29 16.95
C GLY A 189 9.42 -9.39 18.04
N THR A 190 9.59 -8.07 17.94
CA THR A 190 8.92 -7.12 18.82
C THR A 190 7.43 -7.03 18.46
N SER A 191 6.54 -7.14 19.45
CA SER A 191 5.11 -6.96 19.23
C SER A 191 4.75 -5.49 18.97
N LEU A 192 3.58 -5.23 18.36
CA LEU A 192 3.08 -3.87 18.22
C LEU A 192 2.83 -3.22 19.60
N ALA A 193 2.34 -4.00 20.57
CA ALA A 193 2.12 -3.53 21.93
C ALA A 193 3.41 -3.05 22.62
N ASP A 194 4.57 -3.61 22.26
CA ASP A 194 5.85 -3.22 22.83
C ASP A 194 6.48 -2.02 22.09
N SER A 195 6.29 -1.93 20.77
CA SER A 195 6.97 -0.93 19.92
C SER A 195 6.17 0.35 19.73
N MET A 196 4.85 0.27 19.58
CA MET A 196 4.03 1.45 19.26
C MET A 196 3.97 2.51 20.37
N PRO A 197 3.97 2.18 21.67
CA PRO A 197 4.02 3.20 22.72
C PRO A 197 5.26 4.11 22.69
N ALA A 198 6.35 3.67 22.08
CA ALA A 198 7.56 4.50 21.93
C ALA A 198 7.33 5.74 21.04
N LEU A 199 6.31 5.73 20.19
CA LEU A 199 5.94 6.86 19.33
C LEU A 199 5.55 8.11 20.12
N LYS A 200 5.06 7.98 21.36
CA LYS A 200 4.63 9.10 22.20
C LYS A 200 5.75 10.13 22.46
N ASP A 201 7.01 9.67 22.47
CA ASP A 201 8.18 10.47 22.78
C ASP A 201 8.90 10.99 21.52
N ILE A 202 8.35 10.69 20.34
CA ILE A 202 8.90 11.07 19.03
C ILE A 202 7.88 11.95 18.31
N PRO A 203 8.25 13.15 17.86
CA PRO A 203 7.30 14.04 17.20
C PRO A 203 6.83 13.51 15.85
N LEU A 204 5.68 13.97 15.38
CA LEU A 204 5.24 13.84 13.99
C LEU A 204 6.23 14.59 13.08
N GLY A 205 6.47 14.09 11.90
CA GLY A 205 7.38 14.70 10.93
C GLY A 205 6.82 15.96 10.26
N TYR A 206 5.50 16.15 10.29
CA TYR A 206 4.77 17.27 9.68
C TYR A 206 3.35 17.35 10.26
N GLN A 207 2.68 18.49 10.05
CA GLN A 207 1.31 18.71 10.50
C GLN A 207 0.33 17.70 9.86
N PRO A 208 -0.51 17.03 10.68
CA PRO A 208 -1.53 16.11 10.15
C PRO A 208 -2.36 16.76 9.04
N GLY A 209 -2.69 15.98 8.02
CA GLY A 209 -3.48 16.41 6.87
C GLY A 209 -2.74 17.23 5.80
N THR A 210 -1.50 17.65 6.03
CA THR A 210 -0.81 18.59 5.11
C THR A 210 -0.01 17.91 3.99
N GLN A 211 0.45 16.68 4.19
CA GLN A 211 1.28 15.96 3.23
C GLN A 211 0.92 14.47 3.20
N TRP A 212 1.17 13.84 2.07
CA TRP A 212 1.17 12.40 1.95
C TRP A 212 2.61 11.88 2.05
N VAL A 213 2.90 11.09 3.07
CA VAL A 213 4.20 10.44 3.25
C VAL A 213 3.97 8.98 3.61
N TYR A 214 4.47 8.07 2.78
CA TYR A 214 4.43 6.65 3.06
C TYR A 214 5.15 6.34 4.38
N SER A 215 4.47 5.70 5.33
CA SER A 215 4.87 5.68 6.73
C SER A 215 4.48 4.38 7.44
N ILE A 216 4.85 4.28 8.73
CA ILE A 216 4.42 3.20 9.65
C ILE A 216 2.93 3.27 10.01
N SER A 217 2.14 4.08 9.33
CA SER A 217 0.71 4.24 9.63
C SER A 217 -0.05 2.93 9.70
N VAL A 218 0.35 1.92 8.91
CA VAL A 218 -0.35 0.62 8.92
C VAL A 218 0.03 -0.23 10.13
N ASP A 219 1.22 -0.05 10.68
CA ASP A 219 1.61 -0.68 11.94
C ASP A 219 0.75 -0.12 13.08
N VAL A 220 0.52 1.20 13.10
CA VAL A 220 -0.41 1.86 14.04
C VAL A 220 -1.85 1.41 13.82
N GLN A 221 -2.30 1.23 12.57
CA GLN A 221 -3.61 0.63 12.26
C GLN A 221 -3.72 -0.79 12.82
N GLY A 222 -2.68 -1.62 12.66
CA GLY A 222 -2.62 -2.97 13.23
C GLY A 222 -2.73 -2.93 14.75
N TYR A 223 -2.06 -1.99 15.39
CA TYR A 223 -2.14 -1.80 16.83
C TYR A 223 -3.55 -1.35 17.28
N MET A 224 -4.23 -0.51 16.51
CA MET A 224 -5.65 -0.19 16.77
C MET A 224 -6.55 -1.43 16.69
N VAL A 225 -6.29 -2.32 15.73
CA VAL A 225 -7.07 -3.57 15.59
C VAL A 225 -6.88 -4.49 16.80
N GLU A 226 -5.67 -4.56 17.34
CA GLU A 226 -5.37 -5.37 18.54
C GLU A 226 -6.04 -4.84 19.82
N ARG A 227 -6.19 -3.52 19.93
CA ARG A 227 -6.72 -2.84 21.14
C ARG A 227 -8.24 -2.80 21.18
#